data_aceb3bcd22984046b29053371e1433ba
#
_entry.id   aceb3bcd22984046b29053371e1433ba
#
_cell.length_a   1.000
_cell.length_b   1.000
_cell.length_c   1.000
_cell.angle_alpha   90.00
_cell.angle_beta   90.00
_cell.angle_gamma   90.00
#
_symmetry.space_group_name_H-M   'P 1'
#
loop_
_entity.id
_entity.type
_entity.pdbx_description
1 polymer ?
#
loop_
_entity_poly.entity_id
_entity_poly.type
_entity_poly.pdbx_seq_one_letter_code
_entity_poly.pdbx_strand_id
1 'polypeptide(L)'
;AAANAHTSLVVPDTAYLQQLKCRPLENYVDYGGYRALLQFPGKHQANHAAMAVEIALALWREYHYEIPDEAIETGLRDAKMPARIEVMRRHPLLLLDGCHNADGTAALAATLKEAGYDGNLVAVLGLLKDKDHSKMLENLAPCFEKVFTVTPDSPRAMTAEELEEEAKYHMDAEAAPSVAKAIRLAVDYADENNLAGVVVCGSLYHAAQARPLLLKEA
;
A
#
# COMPACT_ATOMS: atom_id res chain seq x y z
N ALA A 1 9.15 28.62 -1.47
CA ALA A 1 7.71 28.75 -1.13
C ALA A 1 7.52 29.25 0.31
N ALA A 2 8.03 28.56 1.34
CA ALA A 2 7.85 28.94 2.75
C ALA A 2 8.34 30.38 3.08
N ALA A 3 9.53 30.75 2.59
CA ALA A 3 10.07 32.10 2.78
C ALA A 3 9.15 33.20 2.22
N ASN A 4 8.50 32.96 1.07
CA ASN A 4 7.56 33.89 0.46
C ASN A 4 6.21 33.95 1.22
N ALA A 5 5.88 32.92 1.97
CA ALA A 5 4.68 32.83 2.80
C ALA A 5 4.92 33.32 4.24
N HIS A 6 6.13 33.81 4.55
CA HIS A 6 6.55 34.22 5.89
C HIS A 6 6.26 33.18 6.97
N THR A 7 6.49 31.88 6.62
CA THR A 7 6.29 30.76 7.52
C THR A 7 7.56 29.94 7.63
N SER A 8 7.71 29.22 8.74
CA SER A 8 8.77 28.23 8.91
C SER A 8 8.49 26.95 8.10
N LEU A 9 9.54 26.31 7.64
CA LEU A 9 9.47 24.98 7.02
C LEU A 9 10.25 24.00 7.88
N VAL A 10 9.58 23.01 8.39
CA VAL A 10 10.20 21.87 9.08
C VAL A 10 10.25 20.70 8.11
N VAL A 11 11.42 20.12 7.92
CA VAL A 11 11.64 18.93 7.12
C VAL A 11 12.22 17.86 8.05
N PRO A 12 11.63 16.66 8.13
CA PRO A 12 12.20 15.59 8.92
C PRO A 12 13.65 15.31 8.51
N ASP A 13 14.54 15.24 9.48
CA ASP A 13 15.92 14.83 9.23
C ASP A 13 16.02 13.31 9.17
N THR A 14 16.20 12.79 7.96
CA THR A 14 16.29 11.34 7.73
C THR A 14 17.49 10.67 8.41
N ALA A 15 18.47 11.44 8.87
CA ALA A 15 19.59 10.91 9.67
C ALA A 15 19.12 10.33 11.03
N TYR A 16 18.00 10.85 11.55
CA TYR A 16 17.40 10.34 12.79
C TYR A 16 16.38 9.22 12.57
N LEU A 17 16.09 8.86 11.32
CA LEU A 17 15.13 7.81 10.98
C LEU A 17 15.84 6.47 10.83
N GLN A 18 15.51 5.53 11.69
CA GLN A 18 15.97 4.15 11.61
C GLN A 18 14.77 3.22 11.40
N GLN A 19 14.87 2.35 10.40
CA GLN A 19 13.99 1.19 10.26
C GLN A 19 14.70 -0.02 10.84
N LEU A 20 14.14 -0.58 11.88
CA LEU A 20 14.68 -1.78 12.50
C LEU A 20 14.18 -3.02 11.74
N LYS A 21 15.07 -4.00 11.53
CA LYS A 21 14.69 -5.27 10.88
C LYS A 21 13.66 -6.00 11.73
N CYS A 22 12.56 -6.37 11.14
CA CYS A 22 11.48 -7.15 11.72
C CYS A 22 11.00 -8.21 10.73
N ARG A 23 9.87 -8.84 10.99
CA ARG A 23 9.28 -9.83 10.09
C ARG A 23 8.85 -9.18 8.78
N PRO A 24 8.73 -9.96 7.70
CA PRO A 24 8.16 -9.45 6.45
C PRO A 24 6.83 -8.72 6.69
N LEU A 25 6.66 -7.58 6.03
CA LEU A 25 5.49 -6.70 6.16
C LEU A 25 5.26 -6.16 7.59
N GLU A 26 6.29 -6.09 8.42
CA GLU A 26 6.31 -5.31 9.65
C GLU A 26 7.21 -4.08 9.45
N ASN A 27 6.91 -3.00 10.14
CA ASN A 27 7.62 -1.73 9.99
C ASN A 27 7.86 -1.11 11.37
N TYR A 28 8.95 -1.51 12.02
CA TYR A 28 9.36 -0.93 13.28
C TYR A 28 10.28 0.26 13.02
N VAL A 29 9.89 1.43 13.50
CA VAL A 29 10.61 2.69 13.29
C VAL A 29 11.11 3.29 14.60
N ASP A 30 12.27 3.96 14.53
CA ASP A 30 12.77 4.87 15.53
C ASP A 30 13.08 6.20 14.82
N TYR A 31 12.46 7.27 15.24
CA TYR A 31 12.75 8.61 14.77
C TYR A 31 13.08 9.52 15.94
N GLY A 32 14.37 9.82 16.11
CA GLY A 32 14.84 10.70 17.18
C GLY A 32 14.52 10.21 18.59
N GLY A 33 14.35 8.89 18.78
CA GLY A 33 13.98 8.27 20.05
C GLY A 33 12.50 7.87 20.18
N TYR A 34 11.62 8.39 19.31
CA TYR A 34 10.20 7.97 19.23
C TYR A 34 10.10 6.64 18.49
N ARG A 35 9.63 5.60 19.18
CA ARG A 35 9.65 4.21 18.71
C ARG A 35 8.26 3.63 18.57
N ALA A 36 7.97 3.04 17.42
CA ALA A 36 6.71 2.36 17.22
C ALA A 36 6.81 1.22 16.18
N LEU A 37 6.03 0.15 16.38
CA LEU A 37 5.67 -0.79 15.36
C LEU A 37 4.45 -0.22 14.63
N LEU A 38 4.67 0.26 13.39
CA LEU A 38 3.60 0.84 12.58
C LEU A 38 2.66 -0.25 12.07
N GLN A 39 1.38 0.08 11.92
CA GLN A 39 0.40 -0.78 11.29
C GLN A 39 0.53 -0.79 9.75
N PHE A 40 1.44 0.00 9.19
CA PHE A 40 1.63 0.21 7.76
C PHE A 40 3.01 -0.29 7.33
N PRO A 41 3.10 -1.38 6.54
CA PRO A 41 4.34 -1.81 5.93
C PRO A 41 4.90 -0.78 4.93
N GLY A 42 6.21 -0.87 4.68
CA GLY A 42 6.90 -0.11 3.66
C GLY A 42 7.68 1.10 4.16
N LYS A 43 8.82 1.32 3.52
CA LYS A 43 9.78 2.36 3.89
C LYS A 43 9.21 3.78 3.80
N HIS A 44 8.31 4.03 2.84
CA HIS A 44 7.63 5.32 2.71
C HIS A 44 6.78 5.66 3.94
N GLN A 45 6.24 4.66 4.63
CA GLN A 45 5.46 4.87 5.85
C GLN A 45 6.34 5.27 7.06
N ALA A 46 7.61 4.84 7.09
CA ALA A 46 8.55 5.33 8.08
C ALA A 46 8.80 6.84 7.92
N ASN A 47 8.91 7.32 6.68
CA ASN A 47 9.00 8.76 6.42
C ASN A 47 7.74 9.54 6.86
N HIS A 48 6.55 8.95 6.67
CA HIS A 48 5.30 9.54 7.15
C HIS A 48 5.24 9.58 8.69
N ALA A 49 5.76 8.54 9.37
CA ALA A 49 5.86 8.53 10.82
C ALA A 49 6.80 9.65 11.32
N ALA A 50 7.97 9.83 10.70
CA ALA A 50 8.88 10.93 11.02
C ALA A 50 8.21 12.29 10.83
N MET A 51 7.43 12.47 9.76
CA MET A 51 6.66 13.68 9.51
C MET A 51 5.60 13.91 10.59
N ALA A 52 4.91 12.86 11.03
CA ALA A 52 3.90 12.95 12.10
C ALA A 52 4.53 13.38 13.43
N VAL A 53 5.71 12.87 13.77
CA VAL A 53 6.47 13.30 14.95
C VAL A 53 6.82 14.79 14.84
N GLU A 54 7.38 15.24 13.71
CA GLU A 54 7.74 16.66 13.53
C GLU A 54 6.53 17.58 13.60
N ILE A 55 5.36 17.15 13.10
CA ILE A 55 4.11 17.90 13.25
C ILE A 55 3.72 18.03 14.73
N ALA A 56 3.77 16.94 15.51
CA ALA A 56 3.47 16.97 16.93
C ALA A 56 4.43 17.90 17.69
N LEU A 57 5.73 17.80 17.39
CA LEU A 57 6.76 18.68 17.99
C LEU A 57 6.59 20.14 17.58
N ALA A 58 6.18 20.42 16.33
CA ALA A 58 5.90 21.78 15.88
C ALA A 58 4.68 22.36 16.58
N LEU A 59 3.63 21.59 16.77
CA LEU A 59 2.45 22.00 17.54
C LEU A 59 2.81 22.35 18.98
N TRP A 60 3.69 21.57 19.61
CA TRP A 60 4.18 21.89 20.93
C TRP A 60 5.03 23.17 20.95
N ARG A 61 6.00 23.30 20.05
CA ARG A 61 6.93 24.46 20.00
C ARG A 61 6.24 25.78 19.66
N GLU A 62 5.35 25.77 18.66
CA GLU A 62 4.76 26.99 18.09
C GLU A 62 3.43 27.37 18.77
N TYR A 63 2.67 26.39 19.20
CA TYR A 63 1.31 26.58 19.72
C TYR A 63 1.12 26.15 21.17
N HIS A 64 2.20 25.65 21.82
CA HIS A 64 2.20 25.21 23.22
C HIS A 64 1.16 24.11 23.54
N TYR A 65 0.82 23.27 22.54
CA TYR A 65 0.04 22.07 22.82
C TYR A 65 0.91 21.06 23.57
N GLU A 66 0.49 20.70 24.77
CA GLU A 66 1.17 19.67 25.56
C GLU A 66 0.83 18.28 24.98
N ILE A 67 1.75 17.71 24.20
CA ILE A 67 1.66 16.38 23.62
C ILE A 67 2.75 15.53 24.26
N PRO A 68 2.41 14.64 25.23
CA PRO A 68 3.40 13.77 25.86
C PRO A 68 4.05 12.84 24.84
N ASP A 69 5.33 12.49 25.03
CA ASP A 69 6.06 11.57 24.15
C ASP A 69 5.34 10.22 24.01
N GLU A 70 4.79 9.70 25.11
CA GLU A 70 3.99 8.46 25.08
C GLU A 70 2.75 8.56 24.20
N ALA A 71 2.12 9.75 24.11
CA ALA A 71 0.97 9.96 23.21
C ALA A 71 1.40 9.93 21.74
N ILE A 72 2.59 10.46 21.40
CA ILE A 72 3.17 10.38 20.07
C ILE A 72 3.43 8.92 19.68
N GLU A 73 4.12 8.16 20.53
CA GLU A 73 4.43 6.74 20.28
C GLU A 73 3.16 5.88 20.17
N THR A 74 2.18 6.14 21.04
CA THR A 74 0.87 5.47 21.01
C THR A 74 0.12 5.80 19.73
N GLY A 75 0.10 7.06 19.33
CA GLY A 75 -0.52 7.51 18.09
C GLY A 75 0.12 6.86 16.85
N LEU A 76 1.45 6.76 16.80
CA LEU A 76 2.15 6.08 15.72
C LEU A 76 1.83 4.57 15.66
N ARG A 77 1.80 3.90 16.82
CA ARG A 77 1.53 2.46 16.92
C ARG A 77 0.09 2.13 16.56
N ASP A 78 -0.86 2.94 17.03
CA ASP A 78 -2.30 2.63 16.96
C ASP A 78 -2.99 3.24 15.73
N ALA A 79 -2.28 4.10 14.95
CA ALA A 79 -2.79 4.66 13.72
C ALA A 79 -3.18 3.57 12.72
N LYS A 80 -4.38 3.68 12.15
CA LYS A 80 -4.92 2.74 11.16
C LYS A 80 -5.43 3.50 9.95
N MET A 81 -5.06 3.04 8.77
CA MET A 81 -5.58 3.54 7.51
C MET A 81 -5.84 2.36 6.58
N PRO A 82 -7.10 2.00 6.35
CA PRO A 82 -7.45 0.92 5.44
C PRO A 82 -6.83 1.09 4.06
N ALA A 83 -6.53 -0.02 3.40
CA ALA A 83 -5.94 -0.06 2.07
C ALA A 83 -4.60 0.71 1.95
N ARG A 84 -3.73 0.59 2.95
CA ARG A 84 -2.33 1.03 2.90
C ARG A 84 -1.42 -0.15 3.21
N ILE A 85 -1.27 -1.06 2.24
CA ILE A 85 -0.63 -2.37 2.39
C ILE A 85 -1.23 -3.08 3.62
N GLU A 86 -2.57 -3.10 3.68
CA GLU A 86 -3.33 -3.69 4.77
C GLU A 86 -3.20 -5.21 4.71
N VAL A 87 -2.56 -5.80 5.71
CA VAL A 87 -2.42 -7.25 5.83
C VAL A 87 -3.73 -7.83 6.37
N MET A 88 -4.56 -8.37 5.48
CA MET A 88 -5.84 -9.00 5.84
C MET A 88 -5.63 -10.39 6.43
N ARG A 89 -4.69 -11.17 5.87
CA ARG A 89 -4.29 -12.49 6.31
C ARG A 89 -2.81 -12.72 5.99
N ARG A 90 -2.10 -13.47 6.84
CA ARG A 90 -0.66 -13.72 6.65
C ARG A 90 -0.34 -15.04 5.94
N HIS A 91 -1.16 -16.05 6.08
CA HIS A 91 -0.90 -17.38 5.52
C HIS A 91 -2.21 -18.07 5.08
N PRO A 92 -2.42 -18.28 3.77
CA PRO A 92 -1.75 -17.63 2.65
C PRO A 92 -1.92 -16.12 2.72
N LEU A 93 -0.95 -15.38 2.16
CA LEU A 93 -0.95 -13.92 2.25
C LEU A 93 -2.17 -13.33 1.53
N LEU A 94 -2.83 -12.37 2.18
CA LEU A 94 -3.91 -11.59 1.58
C LEU A 94 -3.70 -10.13 1.93
N LEU A 95 -3.39 -9.30 0.91
CA LEU A 95 -3.10 -7.89 1.05
C LEU A 95 -4.12 -7.02 0.33
N LEU A 96 -4.36 -5.85 0.88
CA LEU A 96 -5.16 -4.81 0.25
C LEU A 96 -4.38 -3.49 0.20
N ASP A 97 -4.27 -2.91 -0.99
CA ASP A 97 -3.62 -1.61 -1.17
C ASP A 97 -4.40 -0.68 -2.11
N GLY A 98 -4.49 0.58 -1.75
CA GLY A 98 -5.20 1.61 -2.52
C GLY A 98 -4.27 2.43 -3.42
N CYS A 99 -3.12 1.91 -3.85
CA CYS A 99 -2.25 2.57 -4.81
C CYS A 99 -3.03 2.90 -6.09
N HIS A 100 -2.86 4.10 -6.61
CA HIS A 100 -3.68 4.61 -7.71
C HIS A 100 -2.91 5.53 -8.67
N ASN A 101 -1.59 5.51 -8.59
CA ASN A 101 -0.66 6.22 -9.45
C ASN A 101 0.69 5.50 -9.50
N ALA A 102 1.58 5.94 -10.38
CA ALA A 102 2.88 5.31 -10.59
C ALA A 102 3.74 5.26 -9.31
N ASP A 103 3.76 6.33 -8.51
CA ASP A 103 4.55 6.36 -7.26
C ASP A 103 3.99 5.37 -6.23
N GLY A 104 2.66 5.27 -6.11
CA GLY A 104 2.01 4.32 -5.21
C GLY A 104 2.30 2.87 -5.59
N THR A 105 2.23 2.53 -6.89
CA THR A 105 2.56 1.19 -7.37
C THR A 105 4.04 0.86 -7.20
N ALA A 106 4.93 1.83 -7.40
CA ALA A 106 6.36 1.66 -7.14
C ALA A 106 6.63 1.39 -5.64
N ALA A 107 5.95 2.12 -4.74
CA ALA A 107 6.07 1.92 -3.30
C ALA A 107 5.55 0.54 -2.84
N LEU A 108 4.42 0.09 -3.41
CA LEU A 108 3.87 -1.25 -3.17
C LEU A 108 4.86 -2.31 -3.65
N ALA A 109 5.33 -2.23 -4.89
CA ALA A 109 6.27 -3.18 -5.47
C ALA A 109 7.59 -3.26 -4.67
N ALA A 110 8.16 -2.12 -4.29
CA ALA A 110 9.35 -2.08 -3.45
C ALA A 110 9.13 -2.78 -2.09
N THR A 111 7.97 -2.56 -1.47
CA THR A 111 7.62 -3.18 -0.18
C THR A 111 7.46 -4.69 -0.30
N LEU A 112 6.79 -5.18 -1.37
CA LEU A 112 6.62 -6.61 -1.63
C LEU A 112 7.98 -7.29 -1.88
N LYS A 113 8.84 -6.66 -2.67
CA LYS A 113 10.19 -7.13 -2.95
C LYS A 113 11.06 -7.19 -1.69
N GLU A 114 11.06 -6.13 -0.87
CA GLU A 114 11.79 -6.12 0.41
C GLU A 114 11.29 -7.20 1.38
N ALA A 115 10.02 -7.55 1.29
CA ALA A 115 9.40 -8.64 2.07
C ALA A 115 9.67 -10.04 1.50
N GLY A 116 10.32 -10.17 0.33
CA GLY A 116 10.66 -11.44 -0.29
C GLY A 116 9.56 -12.08 -1.12
N TYR A 117 8.60 -11.29 -1.61
CA TYR A 117 7.46 -11.76 -2.42
C TYR A 117 7.62 -11.47 -3.93
N ASP A 118 8.85 -11.30 -4.41
CA ASP A 118 9.13 -11.00 -5.82
C ASP A 118 8.69 -12.17 -6.73
N GLY A 119 7.77 -11.92 -7.67
CA GLY A 119 7.26 -12.91 -8.62
C GLY A 119 6.46 -14.07 -8.01
N ASN A 120 6.04 -14.00 -6.77
CA ASN A 120 5.41 -15.12 -6.03
C ASN A 120 4.01 -14.77 -5.49
N LEU A 121 3.31 -13.89 -6.21
CA LEU A 121 1.97 -13.42 -5.81
C LEU A 121 1.03 -13.38 -7.01
N VAL A 122 -0.26 -13.36 -6.75
CA VAL A 122 -1.33 -13.07 -7.72
C VAL A 122 -1.93 -11.71 -7.42
N ALA A 123 -2.21 -10.91 -8.46
CA ALA A 123 -2.91 -9.64 -8.28
C ALA A 123 -4.39 -9.74 -8.64
N VAL A 124 -5.23 -8.97 -7.92
CA VAL A 124 -6.54 -8.53 -8.39
C VAL A 124 -6.46 -7.02 -8.59
N LEU A 125 -6.53 -6.59 -9.85
CA LEU A 125 -6.18 -5.23 -10.25
C LEU A 125 -7.36 -4.49 -10.87
N GLY A 126 -7.61 -3.26 -10.41
CA GLY A 126 -8.63 -2.38 -11.00
C GLY A 126 -8.14 -0.94 -11.07
N LEU A 127 -8.02 -0.40 -12.29
CA LEU A 127 -7.47 0.92 -12.57
C LEU A 127 -8.52 1.93 -13.06
N LEU A 128 -8.15 3.21 -13.03
CA LEU A 128 -8.95 4.32 -13.56
C LEU A 128 -8.30 4.87 -14.83
N LYS A 129 -9.12 5.22 -15.84
CA LYS A 129 -8.69 5.68 -17.19
C LYS A 129 -7.77 6.91 -17.21
N ASP A 130 -7.84 7.74 -16.17
CA ASP A 130 -7.10 9.00 -16.07
C ASP A 130 -5.69 8.84 -15.45
N LYS A 131 -5.20 7.60 -15.33
CA LYS A 131 -3.89 7.30 -14.72
C LYS A 131 -2.87 6.85 -15.77
N ASP A 132 -1.61 6.89 -15.39
CA ASP A 132 -0.52 6.33 -16.19
C ASP A 132 -0.47 4.81 -16.01
N HIS A 133 -1.35 4.10 -16.73
CA HIS A 133 -1.55 2.66 -16.60
C HIS A 133 -0.26 1.90 -16.93
N SER A 134 0.40 2.27 -18.04
CA SER A 134 1.61 1.60 -18.50
C SER A 134 2.70 1.62 -17.43
N LYS A 135 2.92 2.78 -16.78
CA LYS A 135 3.92 2.89 -15.72
C LYS A 135 3.50 2.13 -14.45
N MET A 136 2.22 2.13 -14.13
CA MET A 136 1.69 1.35 -13.00
C MET A 136 1.87 -0.15 -13.24
N LEU A 137 1.56 -0.66 -14.42
CA LEU A 137 1.73 -2.06 -14.79
C LEU A 137 3.22 -2.46 -14.82
N GLU A 138 4.09 -1.63 -15.41
CA GLU A 138 5.54 -1.85 -15.40
C GLU A 138 6.09 -2.02 -13.97
N ASN A 139 5.65 -1.17 -13.03
CA ASN A 139 6.09 -1.25 -11.65
C ASN A 139 5.62 -2.55 -10.95
N LEU A 140 4.40 -3.00 -11.24
CA LEU A 140 3.77 -4.14 -10.59
C LEU A 140 4.17 -5.49 -11.18
N ALA A 141 4.46 -5.55 -12.48
CA ALA A 141 4.75 -6.79 -13.19
C ALA A 141 5.78 -7.70 -12.51
N PRO A 142 6.90 -7.20 -11.96
CA PRO A 142 7.87 -8.06 -11.31
C PRO A 142 7.37 -8.77 -10.05
N CYS A 143 6.25 -8.32 -9.46
CA CYS A 143 5.74 -8.88 -8.20
C CYS A 143 4.77 -10.04 -8.42
N PHE A 144 4.17 -10.16 -9.60
CA PHE A 144 3.02 -11.02 -9.83
C PHE A 144 3.27 -12.06 -10.93
N GLU A 145 2.94 -13.31 -10.62
CA GLU A 145 2.89 -14.41 -11.59
C GLU A 145 1.70 -14.22 -12.55
N LYS A 146 0.54 -13.79 -12.00
CA LYS A 146 -0.70 -13.57 -12.75
C LYS A 146 -1.49 -12.41 -12.17
N VAL A 147 -2.26 -11.74 -13.05
CA VAL A 147 -3.21 -10.71 -12.64
C VAL A 147 -4.63 -11.02 -13.12
N PHE A 148 -5.61 -10.93 -12.22
CA PHE A 148 -7.03 -10.89 -12.57
C PHE A 148 -7.50 -9.44 -12.59
N THR A 149 -7.92 -8.96 -13.75
CA THR A 149 -8.36 -7.59 -13.93
C THR A 149 -9.85 -7.45 -13.67
N VAL A 150 -10.26 -6.32 -13.10
CA VAL A 150 -11.66 -6.02 -12.77
C VAL A 150 -12.02 -4.58 -13.11
N THR A 151 -13.33 -4.33 -13.29
CA THR A 151 -13.87 -2.98 -13.44
C THR A 151 -14.24 -2.42 -12.07
N PRO A 152 -13.53 -1.40 -11.53
CA PRO A 152 -13.93 -0.71 -10.30
C PRO A 152 -15.29 -0.01 -10.43
N ASP A 153 -16.01 0.15 -9.32
CA ASP A 153 -17.26 0.93 -9.30
C ASP A 153 -16.95 2.44 -9.34
N SER A 154 -16.68 2.92 -10.53
CA SER A 154 -16.36 4.33 -10.79
C SER A 154 -16.68 4.65 -12.26
N PRO A 155 -17.27 5.83 -12.56
CA PRO A 155 -17.47 6.26 -13.94
C PRO A 155 -16.17 6.48 -14.72
N ARG A 156 -15.03 6.52 -14.03
CA ARG A 156 -13.68 6.65 -14.61
C ARG A 156 -12.95 5.33 -14.71
N ALA A 157 -13.60 4.21 -14.38
CA ALA A 157 -12.94 2.90 -14.39
C ALA A 157 -12.55 2.49 -15.81
N MET A 158 -11.40 1.83 -15.94
CA MET A 158 -11.15 0.94 -17.07
C MET A 158 -12.05 -0.29 -16.93
N THR A 159 -12.52 -0.84 -18.05
CA THR A 159 -13.17 -2.15 -18.00
C THR A 159 -12.13 -3.24 -17.73
N ALA A 160 -12.59 -4.37 -17.24
CA ALA A 160 -11.71 -5.51 -16.98
C ALA A 160 -10.97 -5.94 -18.26
N GLU A 161 -11.65 -5.94 -19.38
CA GLU A 161 -11.14 -6.33 -20.70
C GLU A 161 -10.12 -5.30 -21.23
N GLU A 162 -10.41 -3.97 -21.12
CA GLU A 162 -9.46 -2.91 -21.49
C GLU A 162 -8.16 -3.06 -20.69
N LEU A 163 -8.27 -3.33 -19.38
CA LEU A 163 -7.11 -3.48 -18.51
C LEU A 163 -6.36 -4.80 -18.76
N GLU A 164 -7.06 -5.88 -19.07
CA GLU A 164 -6.46 -7.16 -19.46
C GLU A 164 -5.59 -7.01 -20.71
N GLU A 165 -6.10 -6.32 -21.74
CA GLU A 165 -5.36 -6.09 -22.99
C GLU A 165 -4.05 -5.33 -22.73
N GLU A 166 -4.07 -4.28 -21.89
CA GLU A 166 -2.85 -3.56 -21.52
C GLU A 166 -1.92 -4.39 -20.65
N ALA A 167 -2.47 -5.11 -19.67
CA ALA A 167 -1.68 -5.90 -18.73
C ALA A 167 -0.91 -7.04 -19.41
N LYS A 168 -1.45 -7.63 -20.48
CA LYS A 168 -0.81 -8.70 -21.27
C LYS A 168 0.52 -8.29 -21.92
N TYR A 169 0.80 -7.01 -22.07
CA TYR A 169 2.12 -6.54 -22.50
C TYR A 169 3.19 -6.64 -21.41
N HIS A 170 2.79 -6.84 -20.16
CA HIS A 170 3.67 -6.80 -18.99
C HIS A 170 3.70 -8.12 -18.22
N MET A 171 2.57 -8.85 -18.14
CA MET A 171 2.42 -10.07 -17.34
C MET A 171 1.22 -10.91 -17.80
N ASP A 172 1.08 -12.15 -17.31
CA ASP A 172 -0.11 -12.96 -17.57
C ASP A 172 -1.35 -12.32 -16.93
N ALA A 173 -2.38 -12.08 -17.75
CA ALA A 173 -3.57 -11.34 -17.34
C ALA A 173 -4.85 -12.00 -17.85
N GLU A 174 -5.90 -11.94 -17.02
CA GLU A 174 -7.23 -12.48 -17.31
C GLU A 174 -8.33 -11.57 -16.73
N ALA A 175 -9.30 -11.20 -17.57
CA ALA A 175 -10.45 -10.39 -17.13
C ALA A 175 -11.44 -11.22 -16.31
N ALA A 176 -11.87 -10.66 -15.19
CA ALA A 176 -12.86 -11.30 -14.32
C ALA A 176 -14.16 -10.49 -14.28
N PRO A 177 -15.33 -11.16 -14.23
CA PRO A 177 -16.63 -10.50 -14.35
C PRO A 177 -17.02 -9.68 -13.10
N SER A 178 -16.33 -9.85 -11.99
CA SER A 178 -16.57 -9.10 -10.75
C SER A 178 -15.40 -9.22 -9.78
N VAL A 179 -15.28 -8.24 -8.88
CA VAL A 179 -14.27 -8.25 -7.80
C VAL A 179 -14.34 -9.52 -6.95
N ALA A 180 -15.55 -9.97 -6.58
CA ALA A 180 -15.73 -11.17 -5.78
C ALA A 180 -15.28 -12.44 -6.52
N LYS A 181 -15.51 -12.51 -7.84
CA LYS A 181 -15.06 -13.66 -8.65
C LYS A 181 -13.55 -13.61 -8.85
N ALA A 182 -12.98 -12.42 -9.10
CA ALA A 182 -11.54 -12.22 -9.25
C ALA A 182 -10.76 -12.65 -7.99
N ILE A 183 -11.24 -12.25 -6.81
CA ILE A 183 -10.61 -12.66 -5.53
C ILE A 183 -10.58 -14.18 -5.40
N ARG A 184 -11.70 -14.88 -5.69
CA ARG A 184 -11.74 -16.36 -5.63
C ARG A 184 -10.79 -16.98 -6.64
N LEU A 185 -10.83 -16.53 -7.91
CA LEU A 185 -9.92 -17.03 -8.94
C LEU A 185 -8.45 -16.83 -8.56
N ALA A 186 -8.12 -15.67 -7.96
CA ALA A 186 -6.77 -15.37 -7.52
C ALA A 186 -6.33 -16.26 -6.36
N VAL A 187 -7.21 -16.54 -5.41
CA VAL A 187 -6.93 -17.45 -4.27
C VAL A 187 -6.75 -18.87 -4.79
N ASP A 188 -7.69 -19.37 -5.60
CA ASP A 188 -7.63 -20.71 -6.18
C ASP A 188 -6.33 -20.89 -6.98
N TYR A 189 -5.98 -19.89 -7.84
CA TYR A 189 -4.75 -19.93 -8.63
C TYR A 189 -3.49 -19.91 -7.76
N ALA A 190 -3.47 -19.08 -6.71
CA ALA A 190 -2.34 -19.04 -5.81
C ALA A 190 -2.13 -20.36 -5.07
N ASP A 191 -3.20 -21.00 -4.62
CA ASP A 191 -3.15 -22.31 -3.93
C ASP A 191 -2.70 -23.44 -4.88
N GLU A 192 -3.25 -23.49 -6.10
CA GLU A 192 -2.89 -24.50 -7.12
C GLU A 192 -1.41 -24.41 -7.57
N ASN A 193 -0.85 -23.21 -7.58
CA ASN A 193 0.53 -22.95 -8.02
C ASN A 193 1.52 -22.76 -6.86
N ASN A 194 1.10 -22.99 -5.61
CA ASN A 194 1.92 -22.83 -4.39
C ASN A 194 2.55 -21.42 -4.27
N LEU A 195 1.81 -20.39 -4.66
CA LEU A 195 2.25 -19.01 -4.52
C LEU A 195 2.00 -18.48 -3.10
N ALA A 196 2.69 -17.42 -2.72
CA ALA A 196 2.63 -16.87 -1.37
C ALA A 196 1.25 -16.26 -1.01
N GLY A 197 0.48 -15.83 -2.01
CA GLY A 197 -0.87 -15.30 -1.80
C GLY A 197 -1.34 -14.28 -2.82
N VAL A 198 -2.26 -13.42 -2.40
CA VAL A 198 -3.01 -12.48 -3.26
C VAL A 198 -2.85 -11.05 -2.79
N VAL A 199 -2.70 -10.11 -3.73
CA VAL A 199 -2.72 -8.67 -3.51
C VAL A 199 -3.85 -8.03 -4.30
N VAL A 200 -4.75 -7.34 -3.63
CA VAL A 200 -5.82 -6.56 -4.25
C VAL A 200 -5.40 -5.10 -4.28
N CYS A 201 -5.28 -4.49 -5.48
CA CYS A 201 -4.73 -3.14 -5.61
C CYS A 201 -5.20 -2.40 -6.87
N GLY A 202 -4.73 -1.14 -7.07
CA GLY A 202 -4.88 -0.35 -8.29
C GLY A 202 -5.74 0.89 -8.16
N SER A 203 -6.69 0.96 -7.24
CA SER A 203 -7.43 2.19 -6.93
C SER A 203 -8.11 2.12 -5.57
N LEU A 204 -8.39 3.30 -4.99
CA LEU A 204 -9.18 3.38 -3.74
C LEU A 204 -10.62 2.92 -3.94
N TYR A 205 -11.21 3.11 -5.12
CA TYR A 205 -12.56 2.60 -5.44
C TYR A 205 -12.59 1.08 -5.43
N HIS A 206 -11.60 0.46 -6.07
CA HIS A 206 -11.44 -0.99 -6.06
C HIS A 206 -11.21 -1.52 -4.64
N ALA A 207 -10.32 -0.88 -3.88
CA ALA A 207 -10.04 -1.26 -2.50
C ALA A 207 -11.30 -1.16 -1.61
N ALA A 208 -12.13 -0.13 -1.78
CA ALA A 208 -13.37 0.02 -1.03
C ALA A 208 -14.38 -1.11 -1.31
N GLN A 209 -14.47 -1.57 -2.57
CA GLN A 209 -15.32 -2.71 -2.95
C GLN A 209 -14.77 -4.05 -2.43
N ALA A 210 -13.46 -4.24 -2.52
CA ALA A 210 -12.81 -5.50 -2.17
C ALA A 210 -12.75 -5.72 -0.66
N ARG A 211 -12.49 -4.68 0.14
CA ARG A 211 -12.27 -4.80 1.58
C ARG A 211 -13.36 -5.57 2.34
N PRO A 212 -14.68 -5.30 2.14
CA PRO A 212 -15.74 -6.06 2.79
C PRO A 212 -15.78 -7.55 2.40
N LEU A 213 -15.29 -7.89 1.20
CA LEU A 213 -15.20 -9.27 0.72
C LEU A 213 -14.02 -9.96 1.40
N LEU A 214 -12.86 -9.31 1.44
CA LEU A 214 -11.64 -9.85 2.06
C LEU A 214 -11.81 -10.07 3.57
N LEU A 215 -12.56 -9.23 4.28
CA LEU A 215 -12.89 -9.42 5.70
C LEU A 215 -13.71 -10.68 6.00
N LYS A 216 -14.35 -11.29 4.99
CA LYS A 216 -15.07 -12.56 5.13
C LYS A 216 -14.18 -13.76 4.85
N GLU A 217 -13.06 -13.55 4.13
CA GLU A 217 -12.07 -14.57 3.77
C GLU A 217 -10.87 -14.57 4.75
N ALA A 218 -10.75 -13.53 5.59
CA ALA A 218 -9.71 -13.39 6.61
C ALA A 218 -10.11 -14.09 7.91
#